data_93053734ddbc1de74b35465c91dd83cc
#
_entry.id   93053734ddbc1de74b35465c91dd83cc
#
_cell.length_a   1.000
_cell.length_b   1.000
_cell.length_c   1.000
_cell.angle_alpha   90.00
_cell.angle_beta   90.00
_cell.angle_gamma   90.00
#
_symmetry.space_group_name_H-M   'P 1'
#
loop_
_entity.id
_entity.type
_entity.pdbx_description
1 polymer ?
#
loop_
_entity_poly.entity_id
_entity_poly.type
_entity_poly.pdbx_seq_one_letter_code
_entity_poly.pdbx_strand_id
1 'polypeptide(L)'
;MKKKTLIFVAFCFFAFSLFSADFKTVFSLSPQITINTDKAGAPSPVKFGVGIGFELPLFKNMIFAPHLTFSTNYYLVANNKVLPAEIENRTALAPSLMLDIPFGYKIPIKNFYITPKIGLGTFLRYGFLANGVSKAESDLVDFINKGFYKDLAWLYPMAEIDFDFLIKEKLMAGFGLKYYLPLGSVLKGETLQNSIFALQFRFAF
;
A
#
# COMPACT_ATOMS: atom_id res chain seq x y z
N MET A 1 -5.79 18.35 -29.34
CA MET A 1 -5.61 18.67 -27.91
C MET A 1 -6.93 18.94 -27.17
N LYS A 2 -7.88 19.70 -27.71
CA LYS A 2 -9.11 20.12 -26.99
C LYS A 2 -10.03 18.98 -26.45
N LYS A 3 -10.17 17.84 -27.14
CA LYS A 3 -11.05 16.74 -26.68
C LYS A 3 -10.50 16.00 -25.43
N LYS A 4 -9.18 15.80 -25.31
CA LYS A 4 -8.58 15.11 -24.16
C LYS A 4 -8.65 15.96 -22.88
N THR A 5 -8.50 17.28 -23.02
CA THR A 5 -8.64 18.23 -21.90
C THR A 5 -10.09 18.29 -21.41
N LEU A 6 -11.06 18.25 -22.33
CA LEU A 6 -12.48 18.26 -21.97
C LEU A 6 -12.88 16.98 -21.18
N ILE A 7 -12.38 15.82 -21.61
CA ILE A 7 -12.61 14.53 -20.89
C ILE A 7 -11.99 14.57 -19.50
N PHE A 8 -10.78 15.09 -19.36
CA PHE A 8 -10.10 15.23 -18.07
C PHE A 8 -10.86 16.20 -17.13
N VAL A 9 -11.28 17.34 -17.64
CA VAL A 9 -12.09 18.31 -16.88
C VAL A 9 -13.43 17.74 -16.51
N ALA A 10 -14.14 17.03 -17.40
CA ALA A 10 -15.40 16.35 -17.10
C ALA A 10 -15.22 15.24 -16.06
N PHE A 11 -14.10 14.49 -16.12
CA PHE A 11 -13.77 13.49 -15.11
C PHE A 11 -13.45 14.12 -13.75
N CYS A 12 -12.75 15.25 -13.71
CA CYS A 12 -12.51 16.01 -12.47
C CYS A 12 -13.84 16.55 -11.89
N PHE A 13 -14.75 17.12 -12.72
CA PHE A 13 -16.06 17.58 -12.26
C PHE A 13 -16.94 16.43 -11.79
N PHE A 14 -16.93 15.29 -12.46
CA PHE A 14 -17.65 14.09 -12.03
C PHE A 14 -17.06 13.53 -10.73
N ALA A 15 -15.73 13.52 -10.58
CA ALA A 15 -15.09 13.19 -9.33
C ALA A 15 -15.51 14.16 -8.21
N PHE A 16 -15.48 15.47 -8.45
CA PHE A 16 -15.91 16.47 -7.47
C PHE A 16 -17.40 16.36 -7.10
N SER A 17 -18.29 15.99 -8.02
CA SER A 17 -19.71 15.79 -7.70
C SER A 17 -19.97 14.55 -6.82
N LEU A 18 -19.08 13.57 -6.86
CA LEU A 18 -19.08 12.43 -5.92
C LEU A 18 -18.67 12.85 -4.50
N PHE A 19 -17.93 13.95 -4.33
CA PHE A 19 -17.48 14.47 -3.04
C PHE A 19 -18.56 15.25 -2.26
N SER A 20 -19.77 15.41 -2.78
CA SER A 20 -20.90 15.97 -2.01
C SER A 20 -21.56 14.96 -1.07
N ALA A 21 -21.16 13.69 -1.10
CA ALA A 21 -21.63 12.67 -0.19
C ALA A 21 -20.85 12.71 1.13
N ASP A 22 -21.47 12.27 2.23
CA ASP A 22 -20.83 12.11 3.56
C ASP A 22 -19.63 11.15 3.49
N PHE A 23 -18.47 11.64 3.07
CA PHE A 23 -17.25 10.84 3.07
C PHE A 23 -16.61 10.83 4.47
N LYS A 24 -15.95 9.75 4.80
CA LYS A 24 -15.16 9.64 6.02
C LYS A 24 -13.67 9.70 5.70
N THR A 25 -12.94 10.49 6.46
CA THR A 25 -11.48 10.47 6.43
C THR A 25 -10.97 9.35 7.33
N VAL A 26 -10.02 8.57 6.84
CA VAL A 26 -9.45 7.43 7.57
C VAL A 26 -7.96 7.68 7.80
N PHE A 27 -7.52 7.64 9.05
CA PHE A 27 -6.11 7.56 9.41
C PHE A 27 -5.75 6.17 9.86
N SER A 28 -4.54 5.71 9.54
CA SER A 28 -4.10 4.38 9.91
C SER A 28 -2.64 4.30 10.30
N LEU A 29 -2.35 3.36 11.22
CA LEU A 29 -1.02 2.85 11.51
C LEU A 29 -0.99 1.39 11.11
N SER A 30 0.02 0.98 10.35
CA SER A 30 0.02 -0.32 9.69
C SER A 30 1.37 -1.02 9.83
N PRO A 31 1.57 -1.84 10.87
CA PRO A 31 2.64 -2.84 10.83
C PRO A 31 2.41 -3.81 9.68
N GLN A 32 3.47 -4.09 8.93
CA GLN A 32 3.42 -4.89 7.72
C GLN A 32 4.52 -5.95 7.75
N ILE A 33 4.22 -7.13 7.24
CA ILE A 33 5.17 -8.22 7.06
C ILE A 33 5.24 -8.55 5.57
N THR A 34 6.44 -8.51 5.00
CA THR A 34 6.70 -8.95 3.64
C THR A 34 7.25 -10.37 3.66
N ILE A 35 6.64 -11.28 2.92
CA ILE A 35 7.13 -12.65 2.77
C ILE A 35 8.23 -12.64 1.70
N ASN A 36 9.40 -13.09 2.09
CA ASN A 36 10.56 -13.22 1.22
C ASN A 36 10.98 -14.70 1.17
N THR A 37 10.66 -15.39 0.10
CA THR A 37 11.07 -16.78 -0.13
C THR A 37 12.52 -16.85 -0.64
N ASP A 38 12.94 -15.86 -1.42
CA ASP A 38 14.33 -15.63 -1.78
C ASP A 38 14.84 -14.37 -1.06
N LYS A 39 15.98 -14.50 -0.37
CA LYS A 39 16.59 -13.37 0.36
C LYS A 39 17.37 -12.42 -0.54
N ALA A 40 17.76 -12.84 -1.71
CA ALA A 40 18.50 -12.00 -2.64
C ALA A 40 17.61 -10.89 -3.21
N GLY A 41 17.96 -9.63 -2.98
CA GLY A 41 17.19 -8.46 -3.40
C GLY A 41 15.91 -8.18 -2.59
N ALA A 42 15.66 -8.96 -1.54
CA ALA A 42 14.49 -8.76 -0.69
C ALA A 42 14.70 -7.62 0.32
N PRO A 43 13.64 -6.87 0.64
CA PRO A 43 13.69 -5.88 1.72
C PRO A 43 13.63 -6.52 3.10
N SER A 44 13.81 -5.70 4.14
CA SER A 44 13.46 -6.07 5.51
C SER A 44 12.05 -6.67 5.59
N PRO A 45 11.86 -7.80 6.27
CA PRO A 45 10.55 -8.45 6.32
C PRO A 45 9.50 -7.66 7.10
N VAL A 46 9.92 -6.85 8.07
CA VAL A 46 9.01 -6.07 8.93
C VAL A 46 9.18 -4.59 8.65
N LYS A 47 8.07 -3.89 8.47
CA LYS A 47 8.03 -2.44 8.29
C LYS A 47 6.77 -1.85 8.91
N PHE A 48 6.79 -0.55 9.16
CA PHE A 48 5.65 0.21 9.62
C PHE A 48 5.20 1.20 8.56
N GLY A 49 3.89 1.31 8.38
CA GLY A 49 3.26 2.27 7.50
C GLY A 49 2.37 3.23 8.27
N VAL A 50 2.31 4.46 7.77
CA VAL A 50 1.35 5.49 8.19
C VAL A 50 0.48 5.80 6.99
N GLY A 51 -0.84 5.84 7.18
CA GLY A 51 -1.75 5.97 6.06
C GLY A 51 -2.86 6.98 6.27
N ILE A 52 -3.33 7.50 5.15
CA ILE A 52 -4.52 8.33 5.05
C ILE A 52 -5.38 7.83 3.91
N GLY A 53 -6.68 7.84 4.11
CA GLY A 53 -7.64 7.41 3.09
C GLY A 53 -9.00 8.05 3.27
N PHE A 54 -9.92 7.65 2.41
CA PHE A 54 -11.30 8.11 2.43
C PHE A 54 -12.23 6.93 2.26
N GLU A 55 -13.40 6.97 2.89
CA GLU A 55 -14.50 6.07 2.60
C GLU A 55 -15.62 6.87 1.94
N LEU A 56 -15.89 6.56 0.70
CA LEU A 56 -16.91 7.20 -0.13
C LEU A 56 -18.09 6.22 -0.26
N PRO A 57 -19.26 6.52 0.30
CA PRO A 57 -20.44 5.71 0.08
C PRO A 57 -20.83 5.78 -1.39
N LEU A 58 -21.10 4.64 -2.01
CA LEU A 58 -21.55 4.57 -3.40
C LEU A 58 -23.05 4.30 -3.44
N PHE A 59 -23.43 3.07 -3.21
CA PHE A 59 -24.78 2.59 -3.41
C PHE A 59 -25.12 1.56 -2.32
N LYS A 60 -26.21 1.76 -1.61
CA LYS A 60 -26.55 0.97 -0.41
C LYS A 60 -25.38 0.95 0.59
N ASN A 61 -24.83 -0.23 0.85
CA ASN A 61 -23.71 -0.46 1.76
C ASN A 61 -22.37 -0.57 1.02
N MET A 62 -22.33 -0.38 -0.29
CA MET A 62 -21.08 -0.37 -1.04
C MET A 62 -20.29 0.90 -0.79
N ILE A 63 -19.00 0.77 -0.65
CA ILE A 63 -18.06 1.87 -0.48
C ILE A 63 -16.90 1.76 -1.47
N PHE A 64 -16.38 2.90 -1.87
CA PHE A 64 -15.08 3.04 -2.48
C PHE A 64 -14.14 3.64 -1.45
N ALA A 65 -13.00 3.00 -1.19
CA ALA A 65 -12.16 3.34 -0.04
C ALA A 65 -10.69 3.55 -0.42
N PRO A 66 -10.37 4.55 -1.27
CA PRO A 66 -8.98 4.82 -1.64
C PRO A 66 -8.15 5.15 -0.40
N HIS A 67 -6.93 4.60 -0.36
CA HIS A 67 -6.05 4.74 0.78
C HIS A 67 -4.60 4.83 0.33
N LEU A 68 -3.84 5.74 0.93
CA LEU A 68 -2.41 5.94 0.69
C LEU A 68 -1.63 5.59 1.96
N THR A 69 -0.71 4.64 1.86
CA THR A 69 0.17 4.25 2.97
C THR A 69 1.62 4.57 2.62
N PHE A 70 2.26 5.36 3.46
CA PHE A 70 3.70 5.60 3.43
C PHE A 70 4.42 4.58 4.31
N SER A 71 5.51 4.00 3.82
CA SER A 71 6.40 3.12 4.58
C SER A 71 7.82 3.19 4.04
N THR A 72 8.79 2.62 4.74
CA THR A 72 10.18 2.55 4.28
C THR A 72 10.66 1.11 4.31
N ASN A 73 11.27 0.66 3.23
CA ASN A 73 11.97 -0.62 3.16
C ASN A 73 13.46 -0.39 3.40
N TYR A 74 14.11 -1.35 4.04
CA TYR A 74 15.51 -1.31 4.39
C TYR A 74 16.26 -2.44 3.70
N TYR A 75 17.48 -2.16 3.24
CA TYR A 75 18.36 -3.13 2.58
C TYR A 75 19.77 -3.00 3.13
N LEU A 76 20.46 -4.13 3.18
CA LEU A 76 21.90 -4.22 3.37
C LEU A 76 22.54 -4.52 2.01
N VAL A 77 23.40 -3.62 1.56
CA VAL A 77 24.20 -3.82 0.36
C VAL A 77 25.61 -4.25 0.83
N ALA A 78 25.95 -5.51 0.64
CA ALA A 78 27.24 -6.06 1.02
C ALA A 78 27.68 -7.17 0.06
N ASN A 79 28.97 -7.24 -0.25
CA ASN A 79 29.58 -8.30 -1.09
C ASN A 79 28.85 -8.48 -2.44
N ASN A 80 28.55 -7.39 -3.13
CA ASN A 80 27.79 -7.37 -4.39
C ASN A 80 26.40 -8.02 -4.31
N LYS A 81 25.79 -8.06 -3.14
CA LYS A 81 24.45 -8.58 -2.91
C LYS A 81 23.60 -7.55 -2.18
N VAL A 82 22.31 -7.59 -2.45
CA VAL A 82 21.30 -6.85 -1.72
C VAL A 82 20.55 -7.84 -0.84
N LEU A 83 20.53 -7.59 0.44
CA LEU A 83 19.96 -8.47 1.46
C LEU A 83 18.93 -7.71 2.30
N PRO A 84 18.01 -8.41 2.96
CA PRO A 84 17.17 -7.81 3.98
C PRO A 84 18.02 -7.19 5.08
N ALA A 85 17.62 -6.01 5.57
CA ALA A 85 18.33 -5.34 6.65
C ALA A 85 17.39 -4.93 7.76
N GLU A 86 17.91 -4.92 8.97
CA GLU A 86 17.35 -4.22 10.11
C GLU A 86 17.73 -2.73 10.04
N ILE A 87 16.99 -1.90 10.80
CA ILE A 87 17.20 -0.44 10.79
C ILE A 87 18.67 -0.08 11.13
N GLU A 88 19.29 -0.83 12.03
CA GLU A 88 20.66 -0.58 12.50
C GLU A 88 21.74 -0.94 11.47
N ASN A 89 21.49 -1.95 10.67
CA ASN A 89 22.45 -2.49 9.69
C ASN A 89 22.14 -2.07 8.23
N ARG A 90 21.24 -1.11 8.04
CA ARG A 90 20.87 -0.66 6.70
C ARG A 90 21.99 0.13 6.02
N THR A 91 22.18 -0.14 4.75
CA THR A 91 23.02 0.68 3.87
C THR A 91 22.20 1.37 2.77
N ALA A 92 21.02 0.87 2.47
CA ALA A 92 20.11 1.47 1.53
C ALA A 92 18.67 1.57 2.10
N LEU A 93 17.99 2.64 1.72
CA LEU A 93 16.60 2.94 2.08
C LEU A 93 15.76 3.00 0.82
N ALA A 94 14.54 2.51 0.91
CA ALA A 94 13.54 2.71 -0.15
C ALA A 94 12.24 3.22 0.48
N PRO A 95 12.06 4.54 0.61
CA PRO A 95 10.75 5.11 0.90
C PRO A 95 9.76 4.66 -0.15
N SER A 96 8.55 4.40 0.29
CA SER A 96 7.53 3.79 -0.53
C SER A 96 6.14 4.31 -0.21
N LEU A 97 5.32 4.39 -1.24
CA LEU A 97 3.92 4.73 -1.18
C LEU A 97 3.10 3.56 -1.75
N MET A 98 2.18 3.05 -0.97
CA MET A 98 1.16 2.11 -1.44
C MET A 98 -0.14 2.88 -1.64
N LEU A 99 -0.58 2.99 -2.88
CA LEU A 99 -1.88 3.54 -3.24
C LEU A 99 -2.86 2.40 -3.46
N ASP A 100 -3.84 2.28 -2.60
CA ASP A 100 -4.91 1.28 -2.68
C ASP A 100 -6.18 1.91 -3.27
N ILE A 101 -6.86 1.17 -4.13
CA ILE A 101 -8.15 1.54 -4.72
C ILE A 101 -9.17 0.40 -4.54
N PRO A 102 -9.57 0.07 -3.31
CA PRO A 102 -10.49 -1.01 -3.04
C PRO A 102 -11.95 -0.56 -3.11
N PHE A 103 -12.80 -1.53 -3.46
CA PHE A 103 -14.24 -1.48 -3.26
C PHE A 103 -14.62 -2.44 -2.13
N GLY A 104 -15.57 -2.06 -1.31
CA GLY A 104 -15.99 -2.84 -0.17
C GLY A 104 -17.50 -2.83 0.03
N TYR A 105 -17.94 -3.72 0.92
CA TYR A 105 -19.32 -3.79 1.35
C TYR A 105 -19.40 -3.70 2.88
N LYS A 106 -20.03 -2.66 3.39
CA LYS A 106 -20.14 -2.39 4.83
C LYS A 106 -21.34 -3.14 5.42
N ILE A 107 -21.06 -4.11 6.29
CA ILE A 107 -22.04 -4.95 6.99
C ILE A 107 -22.26 -4.35 8.38
N PRO A 108 -23.38 -3.68 8.66
CA PRO A 108 -23.66 -3.12 9.98
C PRO A 108 -24.14 -4.20 10.96
N ILE A 109 -23.56 -4.25 12.16
CA ILE A 109 -23.95 -5.11 13.27
C ILE A 109 -24.04 -4.22 14.52
N LYS A 110 -25.19 -3.57 14.72
CA LYS A 110 -25.38 -2.58 15.79
C LYS A 110 -24.35 -1.44 15.69
N ASN A 111 -23.46 -1.33 16.68
CA ASN A 111 -22.37 -0.32 16.74
C ASN A 111 -21.06 -0.81 16.14
N PHE A 112 -21.09 -1.92 15.42
CA PHE A 112 -19.94 -2.56 14.83
C PHE A 112 -20.14 -2.76 13.33
N TYR A 113 -19.09 -2.62 12.55
CA TYR A 113 -19.12 -2.83 11.12
C TYR A 113 -18.04 -3.82 10.71
N ILE A 114 -18.40 -4.77 9.85
CA ILE A 114 -17.46 -5.61 9.12
C ILE A 114 -17.45 -5.14 7.68
N THR A 115 -16.27 -4.86 7.14
CA THR A 115 -16.17 -4.35 5.77
C THR A 115 -15.14 -5.14 4.98
N PRO A 116 -15.54 -6.24 4.32
CA PRO A 116 -14.70 -6.90 3.32
C PRO A 116 -14.49 -5.98 2.13
N LYS A 117 -13.26 -5.94 1.61
CA LYS A 117 -12.84 -5.12 0.47
C LYS A 117 -11.93 -5.91 -0.45
N ILE A 118 -12.02 -5.62 -1.73
CA ILE A 118 -11.10 -6.12 -2.76
C ILE A 118 -10.71 -4.96 -3.68
N GLY A 119 -9.54 -5.01 -4.24
CA GLY A 119 -9.07 -3.93 -5.09
C GLY A 119 -7.66 -4.14 -5.65
N LEU A 120 -7.07 -3.03 -6.04
CA LEU A 120 -5.71 -2.97 -6.55
C LEU A 120 -4.89 -2.01 -5.69
N GLY A 121 -3.67 -2.41 -5.38
CA GLY A 121 -2.64 -1.58 -4.80
C GLY A 121 -1.54 -1.27 -5.83
N THR A 122 -1.06 -0.05 -5.83
CA THR A 122 0.10 0.37 -6.62
C THR A 122 1.22 0.74 -5.67
N PHE A 123 2.33 0.00 -5.74
CA PHE A 123 3.46 0.16 -4.83
C PHE A 123 4.59 0.95 -5.50
N LEU A 124 4.65 2.23 -5.22
CA LEU A 124 5.70 3.14 -5.69
C LEU A 124 6.86 3.15 -4.70
N ARG A 125 8.07 2.89 -5.18
CA ARG A 125 9.29 2.78 -4.36
C ARG A 125 10.46 3.45 -5.06
N TYR A 126 11.36 4.06 -4.29
CA TYR A 126 12.62 4.57 -4.80
C TYR A 126 13.72 4.31 -3.77
N GLY A 127 14.73 3.53 -4.18
CA GLY A 127 15.87 3.20 -3.35
C GLY A 127 17.01 4.19 -3.50
N PHE A 128 17.66 4.53 -2.40
CA PHE A 128 18.88 5.30 -2.36
C PHE A 128 19.80 4.81 -1.25
N LEU A 129 21.08 5.08 -1.37
CA LEU A 129 22.07 4.74 -0.34
C LEU A 129 21.95 5.69 0.85
N ALA A 130 21.94 5.14 2.05
CA ALA A 130 21.84 5.92 3.30
C ALA A 130 23.21 6.48 3.74
N ASN A 131 24.32 5.84 3.33
CA ASN A 131 25.67 6.23 3.68
C ASN A 131 26.55 6.31 2.43
N GLY A 132 27.54 7.19 2.43
CA GLY A 132 28.48 7.40 1.31
C GLY A 132 29.24 6.13 0.92
N VAL A 133 29.35 5.82 -0.39
CA VAL A 133 29.58 4.48 -0.85
C VAL A 133 30.37 4.39 -2.15
N SER A 134 30.89 3.20 -2.40
CA SER A 134 31.59 2.86 -3.63
C SER A 134 30.65 2.87 -4.84
N LYS A 135 31.21 3.03 -6.03
CA LYS A 135 30.46 2.98 -7.30
C LYS A 135 29.69 1.66 -7.46
N ALA A 136 30.27 0.54 -7.01
CA ALA A 136 29.63 -0.78 -7.10
C ALA A 136 28.33 -0.87 -6.28
N GLU A 137 28.27 -0.19 -5.14
CA GLU A 137 27.07 -0.16 -4.30
C GLU A 137 25.97 0.75 -4.90
N SER A 138 26.38 1.83 -5.56
CA SER A 138 25.45 2.67 -6.33
C SER A 138 24.82 1.89 -7.47
N ASP A 139 25.58 1.10 -8.21
CA ASP A 139 25.09 0.26 -9.32
C ASP A 139 24.08 -0.79 -8.82
N LEU A 140 24.25 -1.32 -7.60
CA LEU A 140 23.30 -2.26 -6.98
C LEU A 140 21.98 -1.58 -6.59
N VAL A 141 22.01 -0.34 -6.13
CA VAL A 141 20.77 0.42 -5.85
C VAL A 141 20.02 0.73 -7.14
N ASP A 142 20.70 1.06 -8.21
CA ASP A 142 20.08 1.23 -9.52
C ASP A 142 19.45 -0.06 -10.05
N PHE A 143 20.07 -1.22 -9.79
CA PHE A 143 19.51 -2.53 -10.09
C PHE A 143 18.21 -2.77 -9.32
N ILE A 144 18.17 -2.46 -8.00
CA ILE A 144 16.95 -2.56 -7.18
C ILE A 144 15.85 -1.66 -7.75
N ASN A 145 16.17 -0.40 -8.06
CA ASN A 145 15.21 0.57 -8.59
C ASN A 145 14.58 0.10 -9.90
N LYS A 146 15.37 -0.47 -10.79
CA LYS A 146 14.87 -1.10 -12.03
C LYS A 146 13.96 -2.31 -11.72
N GLY A 147 14.32 -3.11 -10.72
CA GLY A 147 13.55 -4.27 -10.29
C GLY A 147 12.17 -3.91 -9.73
N PHE A 148 12.01 -2.75 -9.07
CA PHE A 148 10.74 -2.31 -8.50
C PHE A 148 9.61 -2.15 -9.53
N TYR A 149 9.95 -1.82 -10.77
CA TYR A 149 8.97 -1.54 -11.83
C TYR A 149 8.97 -2.57 -12.94
N LYS A 150 9.89 -3.54 -12.90
CA LYS A 150 9.98 -4.61 -13.89
C LYS A 150 8.85 -5.64 -13.68
N ASP A 151 8.32 -6.18 -14.76
CA ASP A 151 7.41 -7.32 -14.78
C ASP A 151 6.19 -7.16 -13.84
N LEU A 152 5.58 -5.97 -13.78
CA LEU A 152 4.44 -5.65 -12.90
C LEU A 152 4.73 -5.81 -11.40
N ALA A 153 6.01 -5.74 -10.95
CA ALA A 153 6.39 -5.83 -9.55
C ALA A 153 5.85 -4.68 -8.66
N TRP A 154 5.24 -3.68 -9.28
CA TRP A 154 4.59 -2.53 -8.63
C TRP A 154 3.09 -2.70 -8.44
N LEU A 155 2.46 -3.71 -9.06
CA LEU A 155 1.01 -3.93 -9.04
C LEU A 155 0.65 -5.08 -8.11
N TYR A 156 -0.26 -4.79 -7.17
CA TYR A 156 -0.68 -5.69 -6.11
C TYR A 156 -2.21 -5.79 -6.03
N PRO A 157 -2.86 -6.80 -6.65
CA PRO A 157 -4.19 -7.19 -6.23
C PRO A 157 -4.25 -7.33 -4.71
N MET A 158 -5.33 -6.83 -4.10
CA MET A 158 -5.43 -6.82 -2.65
C MET A 158 -6.80 -7.30 -2.16
N ALA A 159 -6.79 -7.90 -0.98
CA ALA A 159 -7.98 -8.17 -0.19
C ALA A 159 -7.80 -7.55 1.21
N GLU A 160 -8.88 -7.04 1.76
CA GLU A 160 -8.90 -6.41 3.08
C GLU A 160 -10.21 -6.77 3.79
N ILE A 161 -10.14 -6.86 5.10
CA ILE A 161 -11.33 -6.93 5.95
C ILE A 161 -11.13 -5.99 7.13
N ASP A 162 -12.05 -5.04 7.30
CA ASP A 162 -12.05 -4.11 8.41
C ASP A 162 -13.09 -4.47 9.45
N PHE A 163 -12.76 -4.17 10.70
CA PHE A 163 -13.56 -4.33 11.89
C PHE A 163 -13.61 -3.00 12.62
N ASP A 164 -14.68 -2.24 12.45
CA ASP A 164 -14.82 -0.88 12.96
C ASP A 164 -15.90 -0.79 14.04
N PHE A 165 -15.57 -0.15 15.15
CA PHE A 165 -16.49 0.17 16.23
C PHE A 165 -16.89 1.64 16.18
N LEU A 166 -18.18 1.91 16.20
CA LEU A 166 -18.70 3.26 16.32
C LEU A 166 -18.55 3.75 17.77
N ILE A 167 -17.67 4.72 17.98
CA ILE A 167 -17.42 5.30 19.31
C ILE A 167 -18.39 6.44 19.61
N LYS A 168 -18.62 7.30 18.61
CA LYS A 168 -19.58 8.40 18.61
C LYS A 168 -20.21 8.50 17.22
N GLU A 169 -21.24 9.33 17.08
CA GLU A 169 -22.05 9.46 15.85
C GLU A 169 -21.24 9.44 14.53
N LYS A 170 -20.03 10.00 14.53
CA LYS A 170 -19.17 10.06 13.34
C LYS A 170 -17.79 9.41 13.52
N LEU A 171 -17.37 9.16 14.76
CA LEU A 171 -16.04 8.62 15.05
C LEU A 171 -16.09 7.10 15.13
N MET A 172 -15.29 6.45 14.31
CA MET A 172 -15.05 5.00 14.39
C MET A 172 -13.57 4.73 14.67
N ALA A 173 -13.32 3.68 15.44
CA ALA A 173 -11.99 3.12 15.58
C ALA A 173 -12.06 1.61 15.36
N GLY A 174 -11.01 1.06 14.79
CA GLY A 174 -11.01 -0.35 14.45
C GLY A 174 -9.66 -0.87 14.01
N PHE A 175 -9.69 -2.05 13.48
CA PHE A 175 -8.53 -2.67 12.86
C PHE A 175 -8.93 -3.32 11.54
N GLY A 176 -7.96 -3.43 10.64
CA GLY A 176 -8.10 -4.10 9.35
C GLY A 176 -6.99 -5.11 9.13
N LEU A 177 -7.29 -6.15 8.41
CA LEU A 177 -6.32 -7.11 7.91
C LEU A 177 -6.25 -6.97 6.39
N LYS A 178 -5.05 -6.70 5.87
CA LYS A 178 -4.81 -6.57 4.43
C LYS A 178 -3.84 -7.64 3.95
N TYR A 179 -4.11 -8.12 2.77
CA TYR A 179 -3.20 -8.99 2.03
C TYR A 179 -2.99 -8.41 0.63
N TYR A 180 -1.72 -8.30 0.24
CA TYR A 180 -1.32 -7.83 -1.08
C TYR A 180 -0.59 -8.94 -1.81
N LEU A 181 -1.12 -9.33 -2.97
CA LEU A 181 -0.58 -10.36 -3.83
C LEU A 181 0.34 -9.71 -4.89
N PRO A 182 1.65 -10.01 -4.92
CA PRO A 182 2.57 -9.41 -5.89
C PRO A 182 2.34 -10.00 -7.29
N LEU A 183 1.67 -9.26 -8.16
CA LEU A 183 1.29 -9.78 -9.48
C LEU A 183 2.51 -10.21 -10.31
N GLY A 184 3.61 -9.45 -10.24
CA GLY A 184 4.84 -9.80 -10.95
C GLY A 184 5.45 -11.13 -10.50
N SER A 185 5.41 -11.45 -9.20
CA SER A 185 5.90 -12.73 -8.66
C SER A 185 4.99 -13.89 -9.05
N VAL A 186 3.67 -13.67 -9.01
CA VAL A 186 2.68 -14.69 -9.42
C VAL A 186 2.86 -15.09 -10.88
N LEU A 187 3.07 -14.12 -11.77
CA LEU A 187 3.30 -14.38 -13.19
C LEU A 187 4.60 -15.16 -13.46
N LYS A 188 5.56 -15.13 -12.54
CA LYS A 188 6.80 -15.91 -12.60
C LYS A 188 6.69 -17.29 -11.94
N GLY A 189 5.54 -17.62 -11.35
CA GLY A 189 5.35 -18.85 -10.58
C GLY A 189 5.87 -18.76 -9.14
N GLU A 190 6.26 -17.58 -8.67
CA GLU A 190 6.77 -17.31 -7.32
C GLU A 190 5.66 -16.72 -6.44
N THR A 191 4.59 -17.46 -6.21
CA THR A 191 3.31 -16.96 -5.69
C THR A 191 3.38 -16.24 -4.35
N LEU A 192 4.34 -16.57 -3.49
CA LEU A 192 4.46 -15.95 -2.15
C LEU A 192 5.57 -14.90 -2.05
N GLN A 193 6.50 -14.86 -3.01
CA GLN A 193 7.61 -13.91 -2.98
C GLN A 193 7.10 -12.46 -3.07
N ASN A 194 7.50 -11.61 -2.13
CA ASN A 194 7.08 -10.23 -1.97
C ASN A 194 5.59 -10.02 -1.59
N SER A 195 4.86 -11.07 -1.19
CA SER A 195 3.52 -10.90 -0.61
C SER A 195 3.59 -10.08 0.67
N ILE A 196 2.61 -9.20 0.87
CA ILE A 196 2.58 -8.31 2.03
C ILE A 196 1.32 -8.59 2.84
N PHE A 197 1.49 -8.85 4.14
CA PHE A 197 0.43 -8.85 5.13
C PHE A 197 0.53 -7.57 5.96
N ALA A 198 -0.58 -6.91 6.18
CA ALA A 198 -0.65 -5.71 7.00
C ALA A 198 -1.79 -5.84 8.02
N LEU A 199 -1.46 -5.54 9.28
CA LEU A 199 -2.44 -5.23 10.30
C LEU A 199 -2.57 -3.71 10.33
N GLN A 200 -3.77 -3.20 10.18
CA GLN A 200 -4.05 -1.79 10.15
C GLN A 200 -4.86 -1.39 11.38
N PHE A 201 -4.34 -0.47 12.20
CA PHE A 201 -5.12 0.24 13.21
C PHE A 201 -5.67 1.50 12.56
N ARG A 202 -6.98 1.70 12.63
CA ARG A 202 -7.66 2.75 11.88
C ARG A 202 -8.58 3.60 12.72
N PHE A 203 -8.66 4.87 12.34
CA PHE A 203 -9.59 5.86 12.88
C PHE A 203 -10.29 6.53 11.71
N ALA A 204 -11.62 6.55 11.72
CA ALA A 204 -12.43 7.16 10.67
C ALA A 204 -13.42 8.18 11.24
N PHE A 205 -13.56 9.34 10.60
CA PHE A 205 -14.44 10.45 11.01
C PHE A 205 -14.92 11.30 9.83
#